data_f07e1cb7f17319fae4728018f35662d7
#
_entry.id   f07e1cb7f17319fae4728018f35662d7
#
_cell.length_a   1.000
_cell.length_b   1.000
_cell.length_c   1.000
_cell.angle_alpha   90.00
_cell.angle_beta   90.00
_cell.angle_gamma   90.00
#
_symmetry.space_group_name_H-M   'P 1'
#
loop_
_entity.id
_entity.type
_entity.pdbx_description
1 polymer ?
#
loop_
_entity_poly.entity_id
_entity_poly.type
_entity_poly.pdbx_seq_one_letter_code
_entity_poly.pdbx_strand_id
1 'polypeptide(L)'
;MPLSERYLPTAAVGAAALAASALLSRRELKGRETAERIAAASLESLLKAIDANDPDTGAHVRRVATYALILADAAGLDEGEQRSVERVALFHDIGKIHEALFDIIHDHSELSPAERKAVATHPQRGADVLSPLCGFYPDLPNGVLSHHERWDGTGYPRRLRGRRIPLSARVIAIADTFDAVTHTRRYRDGQSVDRARDVILAGRATQFDPELVDLFVFPPIFARIVAAVRDVTRWVTPIQTRRTGQDEEVVPDISFRWRPGRSGGRGRPASDRPRRTER
;
A
#
# COMPACT_ATOMS: atom_id res chain seq x y z
N MET A 1 -64.29 34.93 25.84
CA MET A 1 -63.28 33.92 26.14
C MET A 1 -62.21 34.04 25.10
N PRO A 2 -60.99 34.43 25.42
CA PRO A 2 -59.90 34.49 24.45
C PRO A 2 -59.24 33.10 24.27
N LEU A 3 -59.14 32.64 23.01
CA LEU A 3 -58.38 31.52 22.62
C LEU A 3 -56.90 31.85 22.86
N SER A 4 -56.32 31.26 23.90
CA SER A 4 -54.88 31.30 24.10
C SER A 4 -54.23 30.39 23.04
N GLU A 5 -53.82 30.97 21.93
CA GLU A 5 -52.89 30.31 21.01
C GLU A 5 -51.62 29.93 21.77
N ARG A 6 -51.46 28.63 21.99
CA ARG A 6 -50.20 28.05 22.49
C ARG A 6 -49.19 28.08 21.37
N TYR A 7 -48.56 29.21 21.19
CA TYR A 7 -47.29 29.24 20.42
C TYR A 7 -46.24 28.48 21.21
N LEU A 8 -45.88 27.30 20.75
CA LEU A 8 -44.65 26.69 21.21
C LEU A 8 -43.53 27.67 20.87
N PRO A 9 -42.68 28.07 21.84
CA PRO A 9 -41.65 29.06 21.59
C PRO A 9 -40.73 28.54 20.45
N THR A 10 -40.57 29.36 19.43
CA THR A 10 -39.72 29.06 18.24
C THR A 10 -38.34 28.55 18.62
N ALA A 11 -37.82 28.95 19.79
CA ALA A 11 -36.58 28.43 20.37
C ALA A 11 -36.62 26.92 20.69
N ALA A 12 -37.76 26.37 21.14
CA ALA A 12 -37.89 24.95 21.45
C ALA A 12 -37.90 24.08 20.19
N VAL A 13 -38.52 24.56 19.10
CA VAL A 13 -38.51 23.89 17.80
C VAL A 13 -37.10 23.90 17.18
N GLY A 14 -36.40 25.03 17.29
CA GLY A 14 -35.00 25.14 16.84
C GLY A 14 -34.04 24.21 17.61
N ALA A 15 -34.19 24.14 18.94
CA ALA A 15 -33.37 23.22 19.76
C ALA A 15 -33.62 21.74 19.44
N ALA A 16 -34.88 21.36 19.22
CA ALA A 16 -35.25 20.00 18.84
C ALA A 16 -34.67 19.60 17.44
N ALA A 17 -34.70 20.52 16.47
CA ALA A 17 -34.15 20.32 15.16
C ALA A 17 -32.59 20.14 15.19
N LEU A 18 -31.91 20.98 16.00
CA LEU A 18 -30.45 20.85 16.20
C LEU A 18 -30.10 19.55 16.91
N ALA A 19 -30.84 19.11 17.91
CA ALA A 19 -30.64 17.84 18.59
C ALA A 19 -30.86 16.65 17.67
N ALA A 20 -31.91 16.67 16.84
CA ALA A 20 -32.15 15.64 15.84
C ALA A 20 -31.04 15.57 14.78
N SER A 21 -30.58 16.71 14.27
CA SER A 21 -29.47 16.80 13.35
C SER A 21 -28.18 16.24 13.97
N ALA A 22 -27.87 16.59 15.22
CA ALA A 22 -26.69 16.06 15.92
C ALA A 22 -26.76 14.55 16.16
N LEU A 23 -27.95 14.00 16.43
CA LEU A 23 -28.17 12.56 16.58
C LEU A 23 -27.99 11.81 15.26
N LEU A 24 -28.52 12.36 14.15
CA LEU A 24 -28.34 11.80 12.82
C LEU A 24 -26.86 11.80 12.42
N SER A 25 -26.16 12.92 12.59
CA SER A 25 -24.73 13.04 12.32
C SER A 25 -23.89 12.04 13.15
N ARG A 26 -24.24 11.85 14.44
CA ARG A 26 -23.57 10.84 15.28
C ARG A 26 -23.83 9.40 14.79
N ARG A 27 -25.03 9.10 14.30
CA ARG A 27 -25.35 7.79 13.73
C ARG A 27 -24.57 7.53 12.44
N GLU A 28 -24.49 8.51 11.56
CA GLU A 28 -23.72 8.43 10.33
C GLU A 28 -22.23 8.25 10.60
N LEU A 29 -21.66 9.02 11.55
CA LEU A 29 -20.25 8.88 11.95
C LEU A 29 -19.95 7.49 12.51
N LYS A 30 -20.81 6.95 13.40
CA LYS A 30 -20.64 5.59 13.94
C LYS A 30 -20.76 4.51 12.85
N GLY A 31 -21.70 4.69 11.92
CA GLY A 31 -21.86 3.79 10.78
C GLY A 31 -20.60 3.77 9.90
N ARG A 32 -20.03 4.94 9.65
CA ARG A 32 -18.81 5.10 8.86
C ARG A 32 -17.59 4.48 9.54
N GLU A 33 -17.40 4.73 10.85
CA GLU A 33 -16.33 4.09 11.63
C GLU A 33 -16.44 2.55 11.63
N THR A 34 -17.65 2.03 11.73
CA THR A 34 -17.88 0.57 11.68
C THR A 34 -17.54 0.01 10.32
N ALA A 35 -17.94 0.67 9.24
CA ALA A 35 -17.65 0.26 7.88
C ALA A 35 -16.13 0.32 7.57
N GLU A 36 -15.43 1.34 8.07
CA GLU A 36 -13.97 1.45 7.96
C GLU A 36 -13.26 0.32 8.71
N ARG A 37 -13.74 -0.06 9.89
CA ARG A 37 -13.21 -1.23 10.64
C ARG A 37 -13.42 -2.52 9.88
N ILE A 38 -14.59 -2.72 9.28
CA ILE A 38 -14.88 -3.92 8.47
C ILE A 38 -13.96 -3.96 7.24
N ALA A 39 -13.77 -2.83 6.55
CA ALA A 39 -12.86 -2.74 5.41
C ALA A 39 -11.42 -3.07 5.79
N ALA A 40 -10.93 -2.56 6.94
CA ALA A 40 -9.60 -2.88 7.45
C ALA A 40 -9.47 -4.36 7.81
N ALA A 41 -10.47 -4.94 8.51
CA ALA A 41 -10.49 -6.36 8.84
C ALA A 41 -10.54 -7.26 7.58
N SER A 42 -11.20 -6.80 6.52
CA SER A 42 -11.22 -7.50 5.23
C SER A 42 -9.83 -7.55 4.60
N LEU A 43 -9.10 -6.42 4.59
CA LEU A 43 -7.70 -6.39 4.11
C LEU A 43 -6.80 -7.30 4.94
N GLU A 44 -6.93 -7.29 6.27
CA GLU A 44 -6.16 -8.18 7.14
C GLU A 44 -6.45 -9.66 6.85
N SER A 45 -7.72 -10.01 6.63
CA SER A 45 -8.13 -11.37 6.28
C SER A 45 -7.57 -11.80 4.92
N LEU A 46 -7.56 -10.90 3.93
CA LEU A 46 -6.94 -11.15 2.63
C LEU A 46 -5.43 -11.36 2.75
N LEU A 47 -4.74 -10.56 3.58
CA LEU A 47 -3.31 -10.73 3.80
C LEU A 47 -2.98 -12.07 4.47
N LYS A 48 -3.78 -12.50 5.46
CA LYS A 48 -3.68 -13.83 6.06
C LYS A 48 -3.95 -14.96 5.05
N ALA A 49 -4.86 -14.74 4.11
CA ALA A 49 -5.11 -15.69 3.04
C ALA A 49 -3.92 -15.82 2.07
N ILE A 50 -3.24 -14.70 1.77
CA ILE A 50 -1.98 -14.72 1.01
C ILE A 50 -0.94 -15.57 1.74
N ASP A 51 -0.72 -15.32 3.03
CA ASP A 51 0.24 -16.07 3.85
C ASP A 51 -0.08 -17.57 3.91
N ALA A 52 -1.35 -17.90 4.06
CA ALA A 52 -1.80 -19.30 4.16
C ALA A 52 -1.67 -20.04 2.82
N ASN A 53 -1.84 -19.32 1.71
CA ASN A 53 -1.73 -19.91 0.36
C ASN A 53 -0.27 -20.09 -0.06
N ASP A 54 0.57 -19.09 0.16
CA ASP A 54 2.00 -19.10 -0.15
C ASP A 54 2.78 -18.19 0.81
N PRO A 55 3.47 -18.76 1.83
CA PRO A 55 4.28 -18.01 2.78
C PRO A 55 5.40 -17.20 2.12
N ASP A 56 5.95 -17.67 0.99
CA ASP A 56 7.01 -16.95 0.27
C ASP A 56 6.46 -15.66 -0.35
N THR A 57 5.25 -15.71 -0.92
CA THR A 57 4.52 -14.52 -1.40
C THR A 57 4.18 -13.58 -0.25
N GLY A 58 3.71 -14.11 0.89
CA GLY A 58 3.42 -13.30 2.07
C GLY A 58 4.65 -12.56 2.61
N ALA A 59 5.79 -13.23 2.66
CA ALA A 59 7.06 -12.62 3.04
C ALA A 59 7.53 -11.56 2.01
N HIS A 60 7.41 -11.87 0.72
CA HIS A 60 7.74 -10.96 -0.37
C HIS A 60 6.98 -9.63 -0.28
N VAL A 61 5.65 -9.67 -0.19
CA VAL A 61 4.85 -8.42 -0.16
C VAL A 61 5.18 -7.54 1.05
N ARG A 62 5.57 -8.12 2.20
CA ARG A 62 6.00 -7.36 3.37
C ARG A 62 7.37 -6.72 3.17
N ARG A 63 8.33 -7.41 2.54
CA ARG A 63 9.62 -6.83 2.19
C ARG A 63 9.45 -5.67 1.21
N VAL A 64 8.64 -5.88 0.15
CA VAL A 64 8.32 -4.83 -0.83
C VAL A 64 7.67 -3.63 -0.12
N ALA A 65 6.72 -3.83 0.79
CA ALA A 65 6.11 -2.76 1.56
C ALA A 65 7.14 -1.98 2.40
N THR A 66 8.08 -2.69 3.04
CA THR A 66 9.14 -2.05 3.83
C THR A 66 10.04 -1.15 2.97
N TYR A 67 10.51 -1.65 1.83
CA TYR A 67 11.35 -0.85 0.92
C TYR A 67 10.58 0.31 0.31
N ALA A 68 9.32 0.08 -0.07
CA ALA A 68 8.44 1.10 -0.63
C ALA A 68 8.18 2.24 0.37
N LEU A 69 7.98 1.94 1.66
CA LEU A 69 7.79 2.94 2.70
C LEU A 69 9.04 3.79 2.94
N ILE A 70 10.25 3.17 2.93
CA ILE A 70 11.51 3.92 3.04
C ILE A 70 11.66 4.90 1.87
N LEU A 71 11.31 4.48 0.66
CA LEU A 71 11.39 5.33 -0.53
C LEU A 71 10.29 6.40 -0.52
N ALA A 72 9.07 6.09 -0.07
CA ALA A 72 7.96 7.01 0.07
C ALA A 72 8.28 8.13 1.09
N ASP A 73 8.85 7.77 2.24
CA ASP A 73 9.34 8.72 3.26
C ASP A 73 10.42 9.64 2.67
N ALA A 74 11.40 9.08 1.96
CA ALA A 74 12.45 9.84 1.28
C ALA A 74 11.92 10.78 0.19
N ALA A 75 10.83 10.41 -0.47
CA ALA A 75 10.14 11.23 -1.47
C ALA A 75 9.24 12.32 -0.84
N GLY A 76 9.18 12.41 0.51
CA GLY A 76 8.40 13.41 1.23
C GLY A 76 6.89 13.17 1.18
N LEU A 77 6.43 11.94 0.98
CA LEU A 77 5.02 11.60 0.96
C LEU A 77 4.42 11.77 2.37
N ASP A 78 3.21 12.32 2.43
CA ASP A 78 2.48 12.42 3.68
C ASP A 78 2.01 11.05 4.20
N GLU A 79 1.53 11.00 5.46
CA GLU A 79 1.07 9.73 6.05
C GLU A 79 -0.06 9.05 5.28
N GLY A 80 -0.94 9.81 4.61
CA GLY A 80 -2.03 9.27 3.81
C GLY A 80 -1.50 8.57 2.55
N GLU A 81 -0.57 9.23 1.87
CA GLU A 81 0.13 8.71 0.69
C GLU A 81 0.98 7.49 1.04
N GLN A 82 1.72 7.53 2.16
CA GLN A 82 2.50 6.39 2.66
C GLN A 82 1.61 5.18 2.96
N ARG A 83 0.45 5.39 3.60
CA ARG A 83 -0.54 4.30 3.82
C ARG A 83 -1.12 3.77 2.51
N SER A 84 -1.27 4.61 1.48
CA SER A 84 -1.67 4.16 0.14
C SER A 84 -0.60 3.29 -0.49
N VAL A 85 0.67 3.71 -0.44
CA VAL A 85 1.82 2.95 -0.92
C VAL A 85 1.91 1.59 -0.20
N GLU A 86 1.80 1.58 1.13
CA GLU A 86 1.84 0.35 1.93
C GLU A 86 0.77 -0.66 1.51
N ARG A 87 -0.49 -0.20 1.43
CA ARG A 87 -1.60 -1.08 1.00
C ARG A 87 -1.39 -1.63 -0.40
N VAL A 88 -0.98 -0.80 -1.35
CA VAL A 88 -0.72 -1.27 -2.71
C VAL A 88 0.44 -2.27 -2.71
N ALA A 89 1.50 -2.05 -1.93
CA ALA A 89 2.62 -2.98 -1.82
C ALA A 89 2.21 -4.34 -1.25
N LEU A 90 1.37 -4.36 -0.20
CA LEU A 90 0.90 -5.59 0.43
C LEU A 90 -0.02 -6.43 -0.48
N PHE A 91 -0.70 -5.78 -1.43
CA PHE A 91 -1.71 -6.44 -2.26
C PHE A 91 -1.42 -6.42 -3.77
N HIS A 92 -0.25 -5.92 -4.21
CA HIS A 92 0.04 -5.79 -5.64
C HIS A 92 -0.07 -7.11 -6.40
N ASP A 93 0.28 -8.20 -5.75
CA ASP A 93 0.31 -9.56 -6.29
C ASP A 93 -0.91 -10.42 -5.92
N ILE A 94 -1.94 -9.86 -5.26
CA ILE A 94 -3.11 -10.66 -4.81
C ILE A 94 -3.81 -11.42 -5.94
N GLY A 95 -3.76 -10.91 -7.15
CA GLY A 95 -4.34 -11.57 -8.32
C GLY A 95 -3.62 -12.86 -8.73
N LYS A 96 -2.46 -13.20 -8.15
CA LYS A 96 -1.73 -14.45 -8.37
C LYS A 96 -2.31 -15.63 -7.57
N ILE A 97 -3.16 -15.39 -6.58
CA ILE A 97 -3.83 -16.44 -5.78
C ILE A 97 -4.78 -17.29 -6.64
N HIS A 98 -5.12 -16.83 -7.83
CA HIS A 98 -6.01 -17.60 -8.72
C HIS A 98 -5.37 -18.93 -9.12
N GLU A 99 -6.10 -20.02 -8.91
CA GLU A 99 -5.67 -21.43 -9.07
C GLU A 99 -4.90 -21.66 -10.39
N ALA A 100 -5.42 -21.17 -11.52
CA ALA A 100 -4.78 -21.29 -12.82
C ALA A 100 -3.45 -20.53 -12.97
N LEU A 101 -3.17 -19.52 -12.13
CA LEU A 101 -1.90 -18.79 -12.11
C LEU A 101 -0.94 -19.38 -11.09
N PHE A 102 -1.47 -19.95 -10.02
CA PHE A 102 -0.67 -20.60 -8.98
C PHE A 102 0.18 -21.74 -9.56
N ASP A 103 -0.44 -22.64 -10.31
CA ASP A 103 0.28 -23.76 -10.96
C ASP A 103 1.36 -23.29 -11.93
N ILE A 104 1.05 -22.30 -12.78
CA ILE A 104 1.99 -21.72 -13.73
C ILE A 104 3.21 -21.07 -13.03
N ILE A 105 2.96 -20.34 -11.94
CA ILE A 105 4.03 -19.63 -11.22
C ILE A 105 4.90 -20.60 -10.42
N HIS A 106 4.36 -21.75 -10.01
CA HIS A 106 5.06 -22.77 -9.22
C HIS A 106 5.68 -23.88 -10.08
N ASP A 107 5.42 -23.92 -11.39
CA ASP A 107 6.12 -24.82 -12.29
C ASP A 107 7.57 -24.31 -12.49
N HIS A 108 8.51 -25.26 -12.53
CA HIS A 108 9.96 -25.00 -12.58
C HIS A 108 10.50 -24.70 -13.97
N SER A 109 9.65 -24.63 -14.98
CA SER A 109 10.02 -24.37 -16.37
C SER A 109 10.05 -22.87 -16.71
N GLU A 110 10.78 -22.52 -17.76
CA GLU A 110 10.64 -21.18 -18.36
C GLU A 110 9.22 -21.00 -18.89
N LEU A 111 8.55 -19.93 -18.46
CA LEU A 111 7.19 -19.63 -18.90
C LEU A 111 7.10 -19.57 -20.43
N SER A 112 6.19 -20.31 -21.01
CA SER A 112 5.81 -20.18 -22.42
C SER A 112 5.20 -18.80 -22.72
N PRO A 113 5.10 -18.37 -23.97
CA PRO A 113 4.43 -17.12 -24.34
C PRO A 113 2.97 -17.04 -23.86
N ALA A 114 2.25 -18.19 -23.84
CA ALA A 114 0.88 -18.27 -23.36
C ALA A 114 0.80 -18.08 -21.85
N GLU A 115 1.68 -18.72 -21.09
CA GLU A 115 1.76 -18.57 -19.64
C GLU A 115 2.17 -17.17 -19.22
N ARG A 116 3.16 -16.56 -19.90
CA ARG A 116 3.49 -15.14 -19.68
C ARG A 116 2.29 -14.24 -19.88
N LYS A 117 1.48 -14.48 -20.88
CA LYS A 117 0.24 -13.73 -21.13
C LYS A 117 -0.79 -13.97 -20.02
N ALA A 118 -0.92 -15.21 -19.53
CA ALA A 118 -1.81 -15.54 -18.43
C ALA A 118 -1.36 -14.84 -17.13
N VAL A 119 -0.08 -14.92 -16.77
CA VAL A 119 0.50 -14.23 -15.62
C VAL A 119 0.31 -12.72 -15.71
N ALA A 120 0.43 -12.12 -16.89
CA ALA A 120 0.22 -10.68 -17.09
C ALA A 120 -1.23 -10.22 -16.81
N THR A 121 -2.17 -11.12 -16.55
CA THR A 121 -3.54 -10.76 -16.14
C THR A 121 -3.69 -10.47 -14.65
N HIS A 122 -2.70 -10.86 -13.79
CA HIS A 122 -2.85 -10.72 -12.34
C HIS A 122 -3.07 -9.28 -11.85
N PRO A 123 -2.54 -8.20 -12.45
CA PRO A 123 -2.85 -6.85 -11.99
C PRO A 123 -4.34 -6.52 -12.14
N GLN A 124 -4.95 -6.92 -13.26
CA GLN A 124 -6.38 -6.74 -13.45
C GLN A 124 -7.20 -7.56 -12.45
N ARG A 125 -6.88 -8.84 -12.30
CA ARG A 125 -7.56 -9.73 -11.33
C ARG A 125 -7.43 -9.20 -9.90
N GLY A 126 -6.23 -8.72 -9.52
CA GLY A 126 -6.02 -8.12 -8.21
C GLY A 126 -6.86 -6.85 -8.00
N ALA A 127 -6.93 -5.99 -8.99
CA ALA A 127 -7.77 -4.80 -8.95
C ALA A 127 -9.26 -5.16 -8.84
N ASP A 128 -9.73 -6.20 -9.54
CA ASP A 128 -11.11 -6.67 -9.48
C ASP A 128 -11.46 -7.21 -8.08
N VAL A 129 -10.57 -7.99 -7.46
CA VAL A 129 -10.73 -8.50 -6.08
C VAL A 129 -10.84 -7.35 -5.07
N LEU A 130 -10.09 -6.27 -5.28
CA LEU A 130 -10.04 -5.13 -4.36
C LEU A 130 -11.07 -4.04 -4.67
N SER A 131 -11.76 -4.12 -5.81
CA SER A 131 -12.73 -3.10 -6.26
C SER A 131 -13.87 -2.83 -5.26
N PRO A 132 -14.40 -3.82 -4.50
CA PRO A 132 -15.42 -3.56 -3.48
C PRO A 132 -14.95 -2.64 -2.35
N LEU A 133 -13.63 -2.50 -2.15
CA LEU A 133 -13.03 -1.66 -1.12
C LEU A 133 -12.70 -0.25 -1.61
N CYS A 134 -12.98 0.09 -2.88
CA CYS A 134 -12.63 1.39 -3.47
C CYS A 134 -13.29 2.59 -2.77
N GLY A 135 -14.46 2.40 -2.14
CA GLY A 135 -15.13 3.43 -1.33
C GLY A 135 -14.34 3.84 -0.07
N PHE A 136 -13.45 2.97 0.43
CA PHE A 136 -12.60 3.22 1.61
C PHE A 136 -11.15 3.50 1.20
N TYR A 137 -10.67 2.85 0.16
CA TYR A 137 -9.30 2.90 -0.34
C TYR A 137 -9.30 3.15 -1.86
N PRO A 138 -9.62 4.39 -2.29
CA PRO A 138 -9.85 4.69 -3.71
C PRO A 138 -8.61 4.44 -4.60
N ASP A 139 -7.41 4.60 -4.05
CA ASP A 139 -6.16 4.43 -4.79
C ASP A 139 -5.72 2.97 -4.91
N LEU A 140 -6.24 2.06 -4.05
CA LEU A 140 -5.76 0.70 -3.93
C LEU A 140 -5.95 -0.12 -5.21
N PRO A 141 -7.17 -0.24 -5.79
CA PRO A 141 -7.33 -1.02 -7.02
C PRO A 141 -6.54 -0.45 -8.19
N ASN A 142 -6.44 0.89 -8.29
CA ASN A 142 -5.71 1.55 -9.36
C ASN A 142 -4.19 1.38 -9.24
N GLY A 143 -3.65 1.43 -8.02
CA GLY A 143 -2.25 1.15 -7.73
C GLY A 143 -1.87 -0.29 -8.07
N VAL A 144 -2.70 -1.25 -7.63
CA VAL A 144 -2.52 -2.68 -7.94
C VAL A 144 -2.61 -2.94 -9.43
N LEU A 145 -3.57 -2.35 -10.14
CA LEU A 145 -3.70 -2.47 -11.59
C LEU A 145 -2.45 -1.99 -12.33
N SER A 146 -1.72 -1.01 -11.77
CA SER A 146 -0.69 -0.28 -12.51
C SER A 146 0.75 -0.64 -12.12
N HIS A 147 0.98 -1.58 -11.19
CA HIS A 147 2.33 -1.84 -10.67
C HIS A 147 3.33 -2.42 -11.71
N HIS A 148 2.84 -2.92 -12.83
CA HIS A 148 3.64 -3.34 -13.99
C HIS A 148 3.68 -2.33 -15.14
N GLU A 149 3.14 -1.13 -14.92
CA GLU A 149 3.35 -0.03 -15.86
C GLU A 149 4.81 0.43 -15.82
N ARG A 150 5.31 0.89 -16.97
CA ARG A 150 6.68 1.35 -17.12
C ARG A 150 6.70 2.83 -17.45
N TRP A 151 7.70 3.53 -16.96
CA TRP A 151 7.83 4.97 -17.18
C TRP A 151 7.78 5.37 -18.65
N ASP A 152 8.39 4.56 -19.53
CA ASP A 152 8.42 4.75 -20.97
C ASP A 152 7.09 4.44 -21.69
N GLY A 153 6.09 3.88 -21.00
CA GLY A 153 4.79 3.51 -21.55
C GLY A 153 4.76 2.15 -22.27
N THR A 154 5.81 1.34 -22.13
CA THR A 154 5.86 -0.02 -22.71
C THR A 154 5.34 -1.09 -21.75
N GLY A 155 4.87 -0.69 -20.55
CA GLY A 155 4.30 -1.56 -19.54
C GLY A 155 2.88 -2.05 -19.85
N TYR A 156 2.25 -2.67 -18.87
CA TYR A 156 0.89 -3.20 -18.99
C TYR A 156 0.11 -3.00 -17.68
N PRO A 157 -1.23 -3.06 -17.69
CA PRO A 157 -2.11 -3.40 -18.82
C PRO A 157 -2.53 -2.18 -19.68
N ARG A 158 -2.38 -0.94 -19.16
CA ARG A 158 -2.93 0.27 -19.77
C ARG A 158 -1.93 1.09 -20.58
N ARG A 159 -0.65 0.72 -20.54
CA ARG A 159 0.46 1.44 -21.18
C ARG A 159 0.53 2.91 -20.76
N LEU A 160 0.35 3.15 -19.47
CA LEU A 160 0.51 4.48 -18.91
C LEU A 160 1.97 4.93 -19.01
N ARG A 161 2.18 6.24 -19.21
CA ARG A 161 3.53 6.80 -19.35
C ARG A 161 3.80 7.89 -18.34
N GLY A 162 4.99 7.89 -17.75
CA GLY A 162 5.48 8.94 -16.88
C GLY A 162 4.58 9.11 -15.66
N ARG A 163 4.28 10.35 -15.31
CA ARG A 163 3.47 10.69 -14.13
C ARG A 163 1.98 10.33 -14.24
N ARG A 164 1.52 9.80 -15.37
CA ARG A 164 0.17 9.19 -15.45
C ARG A 164 0.08 7.86 -14.73
N ILE A 165 1.21 7.21 -14.44
CA ILE A 165 1.28 6.03 -13.58
C ILE A 165 1.06 6.50 -12.14
N PRO A 166 0.15 5.89 -11.35
CA PRO A 166 -0.03 6.21 -9.94
C PRO A 166 1.30 6.21 -9.18
N LEU A 167 1.48 7.16 -8.26
CA LEU A 167 2.73 7.29 -7.52
C LEU A 167 3.07 6.02 -6.74
N SER A 168 2.07 5.41 -6.08
CA SER A 168 2.24 4.12 -5.39
C SER A 168 2.78 3.04 -6.31
N ALA A 169 2.25 2.91 -7.53
CA ALA A 169 2.72 1.93 -8.51
C ALA A 169 4.17 2.20 -8.96
N ARG A 170 4.56 3.48 -9.13
CA ARG A 170 5.95 3.86 -9.48
C ARG A 170 6.94 3.51 -8.37
N VAL A 171 6.57 3.75 -7.12
CA VAL A 171 7.36 3.39 -5.94
C VAL A 171 7.51 1.87 -5.84
N ILE A 172 6.40 1.14 -5.98
CA ILE A 172 6.37 -0.33 -5.86
C ILE A 172 7.19 -1.00 -6.98
N ALA A 173 7.16 -0.48 -8.21
CA ALA A 173 7.96 -1.04 -9.30
C ALA A 173 9.47 -1.10 -8.96
N ILE A 174 10.00 -0.11 -8.24
CA ILE A 174 11.39 -0.09 -7.77
C ILE A 174 11.58 -1.10 -6.63
N ALA A 175 10.70 -1.07 -5.62
CA ALA A 175 10.79 -1.92 -4.44
C ALA A 175 10.65 -3.41 -4.79
N ASP A 176 9.69 -3.77 -5.66
CA ASP A 176 9.48 -5.13 -6.15
C ASP A 176 10.68 -5.63 -6.96
N THR A 177 11.24 -4.80 -7.87
CA THR A 177 12.45 -5.15 -8.60
C THR A 177 13.62 -5.37 -7.67
N PHE A 178 13.79 -4.53 -6.64
CA PHE A 178 14.85 -4.70 -5.65
C PHE A 178 14.71 -6.03 -4.90
N ASP A 179 13.51 -6.35 -4.42
CA ASP A 179 13.24 -7.64 -3.76
C ASP A 179 13.47 -8.81 -4.71
N ALA A 180 12.97 -8.70 -5.94
CA ALA A 180 13.14 -9.76 -6.94
C ALA A 180 14.61 -10.06 -7.27
N VAL A 181 15.50 -9.07 -7.21
CA VAL A 181 16.93 -9.27 -7.46
C VAL A 181 17.65 -9.77 -6.21
N THR A 182 17.35 -9.25 -5.03
CA THR A 182 18.12 -9.52 -3.81
C THR A 182 17.73 -10.80 -3.09
N HIS A 183 16.50 -11.29 -3.26
CA HIS A 183 16.02 -12.46 -2.55
C HIS A 183 16.09 -13.72 -3.41
N THR A 184 16.49 -14.83 -2.75
CA THR A 184 16.45 -16.16 -3.33
C THR A 184 15.00 -16.55 -3.58
N ARG A 185 14.70 -16.95 -4.80
CA ARG A 185 13.43 -17.57 -5.19
C ARG A 185 13.70 -19.05 -5.50
N ARG A 186 12.67 -19.88 -5.54
CA ARG A 186 12.79 -21.32 -5.78
C ARG A 186 13.68 -21.68 -6.99
N TYR A 187 13.84 -20.74 -7.96
CA TYR A 187 14.54 -20.96 -9.23
C TYR A 187 15.83 -20.16 -9.38
N ARG A 188 16.15 -19.27 -8.43
CA ARG A 188 17.31 -18.38 -8.57
C ARG A 188 17.78 -17.89 -7.22
N ASP A 189 19.06 -18.01 -6.96
CA ASP A 189 19.72 -17.40 -5.82
C ASP A 189 19.63 -15.88 -5.90
N GLY A 190 19.44 -15.27 -4.74
CA GLY A 190 19.47 -13.82 -4.60
C GLY A 190 20.83 -13.27 -5.01
N GLN A 191 20.81 -12.13 -5.68
CA GLN A 191 22.02 -11.42 -6.06
C GLN A 191 22.37 -10.35 -5.03
N SER A 192 23.55 -9.75 -5.16
CA SER A 192 23.98 -8.70 -4.24
C SER A 192 23.10 -7.46 -4.32
N VAL A 193 23.04 -6.70 -3.23
CA VAL A 193 22.33 -5.41 -3.18
C VAL A 193 22.91 -4.40 -4.18
N ASP A 194 24.22 -4.46 -4.44
CA ASP A 194 24.87 -3.62 -5.46
C ASP A 194 24.37 -3.98 -6.86
N ARG A 195 24.21 -5.27 -7.16
CA ARG A 195 23.63 -5.70 -8.43
C ARG A 195 22.19 -5.22 -8.59
N ALA A 196 21.40 -5.26 -7.53
CA ALA A 196 20.04 -4.74 -7.55
C ALA A 196 20.02 -3.21 -7.79
N ARG A 197 20.93 -2.46 -7.16
CA ARG A 197 21.11 -1.03 -7.44
C ARG A 197 21.43 -0.76 -8.91
N ASP A 198 22.34 -1.53 -9.50
CA ASP A 198 22.73 -1.36 -10.90
C ASP A 198 21.58 -1.66 -11.86
N VAL A 199 20.76 -2.68 -11.57
CA VAL A 199 19.54 -2.99 -12.34
C VAL A 199 18.55 -1.83 -12.29
N ILE A 200 18.33 -1.25 -11.12
CA ILE A 200 17.42 -0.11 -10.94
C ILE A 200 17.96 1.13 -11.66
N LEU A 201 19.26 1.42 -11.56
CA LEU A 201 19.90 2.51 -12.28
C LEU A 201 19.78 2.33 -13.81
N ALA A 202 20.00 1.14 -14.33
CA ALA A 202 19.85 0.85 -15.75
C ALA A 202 18.42 1.04 -16.26
N GLY A 203 17.42 0.87 -15.39
CA GLY A 203 16.01 1.10 -15.70
C GLY A 203 15.54 2.56 -15.56
N ARG A 204 16.41 3.49 -15.15
CA ARG A 204 16.09 4.91 -14.95
C ARG A 204 15.51 5.54 -16.22
N ALA A 205 14.38 6.24 -16.10
CA ALA A 205 13.65 6.90 -17.19
C ALA A 205 13.10 5.96 -18.29
N THR A 206 13.30 4.65 -18.15
CA THR A 206 12.70 3.63 -19.02
C THR A 206 11.68 2.80 -18.26
N GLN A 207 12.10 1.93 -17.38
CA GLN A 207 11.22 1.16 -16.52
C GLN A 207 10.73 2.00 -15.33
N PHE A 208 11.61 2.77 -14.71
CA PHE A 208 11.38 3.45 -13.45
C PHE A 208 11.33 4.96 -13.58
N ASP A 209 10.60 5.58 -12.66
CA ASP A 209 10.59 7.03 -12.48
C ASP A 209 11.99 7.52 -12.14
N PRO A 210 12.58 8.43 -12.95
CA PRO A 210 13.95 8.88 -12.74
C PRO A 210 14.15 9.61 -11.39
N GLU A 211 13.16 10.34 -10.90
CA GLU A 211 13.25 11.04 -9.61
C GLU A 211 13.28 10.04 -8.44
N LEU A 212 12.44 9.00 -8.50
CA LEU A 212 12.44 7.95 -7.49
C LEU A 212 13.70 7.09 -7.54
N VAL A 213 14.26 6.84 -8.73
CA VAL A 213 15.56 6.14 -8.85
C VAL A 213 16.67 6.96 -8.22
N ASP A 214 16.74 8.27 -8.48
CA ASP A 214 17.76 9.16 -7.91
C ASP A 214 17.69 9.17 -6.37
N LEU A 215 16.48 9.17 -5.79
CA LEU A 215 16.27 9.02 -4.35
C LEU A 215 16.70 7.64 -3.84
N PHE A 216 16.30 6.57 -4.55
CA PHE A 216 16.61 5.21 -4.15
C PHE A 216 18.12 4.95 -4.06
N VAL A 217 18.90 5.44 -5.03
CA VAL A 217 20.36 5.25 -5.07
C VAL A 217 21.14 6.25 -4.21
N PHE A 218 20.48 7.28 -3.68
CA PHE A 218 21.11 8.24 -2.76
C PHE A 218 21.65 7.51 -1.52
N PRO A 219 22.97 7.64 -1.22
CA PRO A 219 23.62 6.75 -0.26
C PRO A 219 22.93 6.61 1.10
N PRO A 220 22.43 7.67 1.76
CA PRO A 220 21.70 7.52 3.03
C PRO A 220 20.41 6.71 2.90
N ILE A 221 19.66 6.85 1.80
CA ILE A 221 18.41 6.12 1.58
C ILE A 221 18.70 4.68 1.23
N PHE A 222 19.66 4.45 0.33
CA PHE A 222 20.09 3.10 -0.03
C PHE A 222 20.59 2.31 1.19
N ALA A 223 21.36 2.96 2.08
CA ALA A 223 21.82 2.33 3.33
C ALA A 223 20.64 1.92 4.24
N ARG A 224 19.57 2.72 4.33
CA ARG A 224 18.35 2.36 5.08
C ARG A 224 17.68 1.13 4.46
N ILE A 225 17.58 1.08 3.14
CA ILE A 225 16.98 -0.06 2.42
C ILE A 225 17.81 -1.33 2.63
N VAL A 226 19.14 -1.24 2.51
CA VAL A 226 20.06 -2.37 2.76
C VAL A 226 19.99 -2.87 4.21
N ALA A 227 19.87 -1.97 5.19
CA ALA A 227 19.65 -2.36 6.58
C ALA A 227 18.34 -3.14 6.74
N ALA A 228 17.27 -2.70 6.09
CA ALA A 228 15.97 -3.39 6.12
C ALA A 228 16.03 -4.81 5.53
N VAL A 229 16.88 -5.07 4.51
CA VAL A 229 17.08 -6.44 3.99
C VAL A 229 17.52 -7.40 5.08
N ARG A 230 18.42 -6.96 5.98
CA ARG A 230 18.94 -7.79 7.08
C ARG A 230 17.90 -8.03 8.17
N ASP A 231 17.09 -7.03 8.46
CA ASP A 231 16.07 -7.11 9.51
C ASP A 231 14.88 -7.96 9.09
N VAL A 232 14.43 -7.84 7.83
CA VAL A 232 13.32 -8.64 7.30
C VAL A 232 13.69 -10.12 7.17
N THR A 233 14.93 -10.46 6.83
CA THR A 233 15.41 -11.84 6.87
C THR A 233 15.39 -12.42 8.28
N ARG A 234 15.51 -11.59 9.31
CA ARG A 234 15.39 -11.99 10.72
C ARG A 234 13.96 -12.33 11.13
N TRP A 235 12.96 -11.72 10.47
CA TRP A 235 11.53 -11.96 10.71
C TRP A 235 10.94 -13.09 9.86
N VAL A 236 11.60 -13.47 8.79
CA VAL A 236 11.15 -14.52 7.85
C VAL A 236 11.69 -15.90 8.20
N THR A 237 12.65 -16.04 9.13
CA THR A 237 13.20 -17.34 9.56
C THR A 237 12.57 -17.79 10.89
N PRO A 238 12.15 -18.96 11.07
CA PRO A 238 11.07 -19.81 10.57
C PRO A 238 10.19 -20.32 11.71
N ILE A 239 8.91 -20.37 11.49
CA ILE A 239 7.96 -21.21 12.26
C ILE A 239 8.23 -22.70 12.04
N GLN A 240 9.10 -23.13 11.13
CA GLN A 240 9.27 -24.54 10.76
C GLN A 240 10.33 -25.35 11.51
N THR A 241 11.09 -24.82 12.46
CA THR A 241 12.12 -25.61 13.15
C THR A 241 11.97 -25.79 14.65
N ARG A 242 10.82 -25.45 15.26
CA ARG A 242 10.56 -25.81 16.68
C ARG A 242 9.38 -26.75 16.84
N ARG A 243 9.57 -27.98 16.39
CA ARG A 243 8.88 -29.13 16.98
C ARG A 243 9.93 -29.89 17.79
N THR A 244 10.07 -29.54 19.06
CA THR A 244 10.32 -30.42 20.21
C THR A 244 10.57 -29.57 21.45
N GLY A 245 9.71 -29.70 22.46
CA GLY A 245 10.03 -29.53 23.89
C GLY A 245 10.01 -28.10 24.43
N GLN A 246 8.94 -27.80 25.18
CA GLN A 246 8.92 -26.92 26.38
C GLN A 246 9.77 -25.65 26.29
N ASP A 247 9.19 -24.57 25.80
CA ASP A 247 9.48 -23.21 26.24
C ASP A 247 8.30 -22.33 25.87
N GLU A 248 7.82 -21.53 26.81
CA GLU A 248 6.73 -20.57 26.64
C GLU A 248 7.05 -19.63 25.48
N GLU A 249 6.21 -19.69 24.48
CA GLU A 249 6.32 -18.94 23.24
C GLU A 249 5.90 -17.49 23.49
N VAL A 250 6.88 -16.59 23.71
CA VAL A 250 6.64 -15.16 23.52
C VAL A 250 6.45 -14.93 22.04
N VAL A 251 5.22 -15.03 21.59
CA VAL A 251 4.83 -14.56 20.26
C VAL A 251 4.99 -13.05 20.25
N PRO A 252 5.91 -12.46 19.45
CA PRO A 252 5.92 -11.01 19.30
C PRO A 252 4.57 -10.61 18.73
N ASP A 253 3.87 -9.74 19.44
CA ASP A 253 2.62 -9.14 18.97
C ASP A 253 2.91 -8.29 17.72
N ILE A 254 2.87 -8.95 16.55
CA ILE A 254 2.85 -8.28 15.25
C ILE A 254 1.41 -7.91 14.95
N SER A 255 0.71 -7.34 15.91
CA SER A 255 -0.52 -6.64 15.63
C SER A 255 -0.14 -5.37 14.85
N PHE A 256 -0.41 -5.40 13.56
CA PHE A 256 -0.49 -4.20 12.75
C PHE A 256 -1.38 -3.18 13.50
N ARG A 257 -0.77 -2.27 14.25
CA ARG A 257 -1.48 -1.22 14.98
C ARG A 257 -1.91 -0.15 13.99
N TRP A 258 -2.98 -0.45 13.25
CA TRP A 258 -3.73 0.60 12.60
C TRP A 258 -4.29 1.55 13.68
N ARG A 259 -3.72 2.75 13.77
CA ARG A 259 -4.29 3.84 14.57
C ARG A 259 -5.12 4.71 13.63
N PRO A 260 -6.43 4.86 13.85
CA PRO A 260 -7.21 5.86 13.12
C PRO A 260 -6.59 7.24 13.36
N GLY A 261 -6.20 7.92 12.27
CA GLY A 261 -5.65 9.26 12.35
C GLY A 261 -6.63 10.20 13.02
N ARG A 262 -6.21 10.87 14.09
CA ARG A 262 -6.93 12.03 14.62
C ARG A 262 -6.89 13.10 13.53
N SER A 263 -8.05 13.56 13.09
CA SER A 263 -8.20 14.73 12.24
C SER A 263 -7.64 15.95 12.96
N GLY A 264 -6.37 16.25 12.74
CA GLY A 264 -5.72 17.47 13.20
C GLY A 264 -6.17 18.65 12.34
N GLY A 265 -6.77 19.64 13.01
CA GLY A 265 -7.24 20.86 12.38
C GLY A 265 -6.11 21.60 11.64
N ARG A 266 -6.45 22.10 10.47
CA ARG A 266 -5.59 22.94 9.63
C ARG A 266 -5.35 24.28 10.31
N GLY A 267 -4.17 24.46 10.86
CA GLY A 267 -3.61 25.78 11.13
C GLY A 267 -3.06 26.38 9.83
N ARG A 268 -3.68 27.44 9.32
CA ARG A 268 -3.11 28.26 8.24
C ARG A 268 -1.87 28.98 8.75
N PRO A 269 -0.74 28.97 8.05
CA PRO A 269 0.31 29.95 8.31
C PRO A 269 -0.06 31.28 7.68
N ALA A 270 0.18 32.34 8.44
CA ALA A 270 -0.01 33.73 8.07
C ALA A 270 0.90 34.13 6.90
N SER A 271 0.32 34.87 5.96
CA SER A 271 1.01 35.52 4.84
C SER A 271 1.92 36.63 5.32
N ASP A 272 3.22 36.45 5.19
CA ASP A 272 4.19 37.54 5.27
C ASP A 272 4.46 38.09 3.85
N ARG A 273 4.00 39.31 3.60
CA ARG A 273 4.30 40.10 2.38
C ARG A 273 5.55 40.90 2.62
N PRO A 274 6.58 40.89 1.78
CA PRO A 274 7.64 41.84 1.85
C PRO A 274 7.18 43.19 1.27
N ARG A 275 7.51 44.26 1.99
CA ARG A 275 7.32 45.67 1.59
C ARG A 275 8.22 46.02 0.41
N ARG A 276 7.62 46.62 -0.61
CA ARG A 276 8.33 47.42 -1.63
C ARG A 276 9.01 48.60 -0.97
N THR A 277 10.29 48.75 -1.22
CA THR A 277 10.97 50.06 -1.10
C THR A 277 11.25 50.58 -2.48
N GLU A 278 10.69 51.74 -2.77
CA GLU A 278 11.03 52.63 -3.88
C GLU A 278 12.40 53.26 -3.61
N ARG A 279 13.28 53.19 -4.57
CA ARG A 279 14.05 54.29 -5.18
C ARG A 279 14.86 53.75 -6.37
#